data_41fa10462bc9d04b90b90d5cce3e0279
#
_entry.id   41fa10462bc9d04b90b90d5cce3e0279
#
_cell.length_a   1.000
_cell.length_b   1.000
_cell.length_c   1.000
_cell.angle_alpha   90.00
_cell.angle_beta   90.00
_cell.angle_gamma   90.00
#
_symmetry.space_group_name_H-M   'P 1'
#
loop_
_entity.id
_entity.type
_entity.pdbx_description
1 polymer ?
#
loop_
_entity_poly.entity_id
_entity_poly.type
_entity_poly.pdbx_seq_one_letter_code
_entity_poly.pdbx_strand_id
1 'polypeptide(L)'
;IRGIGGSSDGRGKGITAPSQRGQIQAIARAYSQAGYPASTVELVEAHGTSTKVGDATELSTLSRLWTEVEGSGNVAVGSIKSQIGHLKAAAGIAGIMKSVMALHHRTIPPSANFETPNPTVDWSNIPFFVPTEPREWPRPADHPRRAGVSAFGFGGTNFHIALEGYEPDHHVPLAQAWDARWQAYSGQGETAAPSIFDGSLPATMSHEELKAIEGGVLLLSAPTLEELKACLL
;
A
#
# COMPACT_ATOMS: atom_id res chain seq x y z
N ILE A 1 -4.54 -0.18 -5.93
CA ILE A 1 -4.32 0.93 -4.98
C ILE A 1 -5.67 1.49 -4.61
N ARG A 2 -5.96 1.60 -3.29
CA ARG A 2 -7.24 2.14 -2.79
C ARG A 2 -7.08 3.54 -2.22
N GLY A 3 -5.91 3.84 -1.66
CA GLY A 3 -5.65 5.14 -1.10
C GLY A 3 -4.17 5.46 -1.01
N ILE A 4 -3.85 6.74 -1.12
CA ILE A 4 -2.50 7.28 -0.98
C ILE A 4 -2.56 8.44 -0.01
N GLY A 5 -1.73 8.43 1.01
CA GLY A 5 -1.60 9.49 1.98
C GLY A 5 -0.18 10.01 2.08
N GLY A 6 -0.04 11.30 2.01
CA GLY A 6 1.22 11.99 2.20
C GLY A 6 1.17 12.99 3.34
N SER A 7 2.30 13.21 4.00
CA SER A 7 2.46 14.24 5.02
C SER A 7 3.91 14.74 5.10
N SER A 8 4.09 15.81 5.85
CA SER A 8 5.41 16.28 6.27
C SER A 8 5.48 16.32 7.79
N ASP A 9 6.63 15.98 8.36
CA ASP A 9 6.86 16.08 9.81
C ASP A 9 6.84 17.53 10.31
N GLY A 10 7.00 18.49 9.40
CA GLY A 10 7.11 19.90 9.74
C GLY A 10 8.35 20.21 10.58
N ARG A 11 8.25 21.12 11.54
CA ARG A 11 9.33 21.46 12.44
C ARG A 11 9.43 20.41 13.55
N GLY A 12 10.44 19.55 13.47
CA GLY A 12 10.70 18.46 14.41
C GLY A 12 11.99 18.67 15.22
N LYS A 13 12.40 17.61 15.96
CA LYS A 13 13.61 17.61 16.78
C LYS A 13 14.91 17.59 15.94
N GLY A 14 14.83 17.25 14.66
CA GLY A 14 15.93 17.17 13.71
C GLY A 14 15.49 16.59 12.39
N ILE A 15 16.26 16.83 11.32
CA ILE A 15 15.92 16.44 9.94
C ILE A 15 15.81 14.92 9.74
N THR A 16 16.47 14.14 10.59
CA THR A 16 16.47 12.67 10.54
C THR A 16 15.60 12.02 11.62
N ALA A 17 15.04 12.81 12.53
CA ALA A 17 14.25 12.28 13.62
C ALA A 17 12.84 11.89 13.13
N PRO A 18 12.40 10.62 13.29
CA PRO A 18 11.07 10.22 12.87
C PRO A 18 9.99 10.94 13.71
N SER A 19 8.90 11.33 13.05
CA SER A 19 7.77 11.98 13.70
C SER A 19 6.54 11.09 13.65
N GLN A 20 6.14 10.59 14.82
CA GLN A 20 4.92 9.80 14.95
C GLN A 20 3.69 10.55 14.39
N ARG A 21 3.60 11.87 14.62
CA ARG A 21 2.51 12.70 14.12
C ARG A 21 2.47 12.71 12.60
N GLY A 22 3.62 12.88 11.93
CA GLY A 22 3.70 12.88 10.47
C GLY A 22 3.29 11.52 9.90
N GLN A 23 3.82 10.43 10.47
CA GLN A 23 3.46 9.07 10.07
C GLN A 23 1.96 8.81 10.22
N ILE A 24 1.36 9.15 11.38
CA ILE A 24 -0.10 9.01 11.61
C ILE A 24 -0.90 9.77 10.55
N GLN A 25 -0.51 11.00 10.21
CA GLN A 25 -1.22 11.79 9.21
C GLN A 25 -1.18 11.16 7.82
N ALA A 26 -0.02 10.62 7.40
CA ALA A 26 0.10 9.95 6.12
C ALA A 26 -0.79 8.70 6.07
N ILE A 27 -0.72 7.85 7.08
CA ILE A 27 -1.48 6.61 7.17
C ILE A 27 -2.99 6.90 7.23
N ALA A 28 -3.41 7.82 8.10
CA ALA A 28 -4.82 8.17 8.25
C ALA A 28 -5.43 8.72 6.94
N ARG A 29 -4.68 9.53 6.18
CA ARG A 29 -5.11 10.03 4.87
C ARG A 29 -5.27 8.91 3.85
N ALA A 30 -4.34 7.94 3.84
CA ALA A 30 -4.43 6.80 2.93
C ALA A 30 -5.68 5.97 3.20
N TYR A 31 -5.97 5.63 4.45
CA TYR A 31 -7.16 4.83 4.79
C TYR A 31 -8.47 5.62 4.69
N SER A 32 -8.47 6.92 4.96
CA SER A 32 -9.62 7.78 4.68
C SER A 32 -9.97 7.77 3.18
N GLN A 33 -8.96 7.84 2.30
CA GLN A 33 -9.18 7.75 0.87
C GLN A 33 -9.58 6.33 0.44
N ALA A 34 -9.00 5.31 1.05
CA ALA A 34 -9.32 3.90 0.75
C ALA A 34 -10.76 3.51 1.10
N GLY A 35 -11.38 4.20 2.05
CA GLY A 35 -12.76 3.96 2.47
C GLY A 35 -12.93 2.72 3.38
N TYR A 36 -11.84 2.28 4.04
CA TYR A 36 -11.87 1.21 5.01
C TYR A 36 -10.87 1.46 6.17
N PRO A 37 -11.13 0.91 7.36
CA PRO A 37 -10.25 1.13 8.50
C PRO A 37 -8.93 0.35 8.39
N ALA A 38 -7.88 0.89 9.01
CA ALA A 38 -6.56 0.25 9.05
C ALA A 38 -6.61 -1.13 9.72
N SER A 39 -7.51 -1.33 10.68
CA SER A 39 -7.71 -2.60 11.40
C SER A 39 -8.08 -3.79 10.50
N THR A 40 -8.52 -3.54 9.27
CA THR A 40 -8.81 -4.59 8.28
C THR A 40 -7.60 -4.99 7.43
N VAL A 41 -6.44 -4.39 7.68
CA VAL A 41 -5.21 -4.67 6.94
C VAL A 41 -4.41 -5.76 7.66
N GLU A 42 -4.02 -6.78 6.93
CA GLU A 42 -3.40 -7.99 7.47
C GLU A 42 -1.89 -8.08 7.19
N LEU A 43 -1.39 -7.28 6.24
CA LEU A 43 0.02 -7.18 5.90
C LEU A 43 0.47 -5.72 5.84
N VAL A 44 1.50 -5.37 6.59
CA VAL A 44 2.15 -4.06 6.52
C VAL A 44 3.59 -4.22 6.04
N GLU A 45 3.86 -3.68 4.87
CA GLU A 45 5.21 -3.42 4.39
C GLU A 45 5.70 -2.13 5.03
N ALA A 46 6.48 -2.26 6.07
CA ALA A 46 6.98 -1.14 6.85
C ALA A 46 8.12 -0.40 6.13
N HIS A 47 8.33 0.85 6.49
CA HIS A 47 9.56 1.54 6.13
C HIS A 47 10.79 0.79 6.65
N GLY A 48 10.76 0.31 7.90
CA GLY A 48 11.60 -0.75 8.45
C GLY A 48 13.08 -0.66 8.07
N THR A 49 13.79 0.35 8.59
CA THR A 49 15.22 0.60 8.28
C THR A 49 16.18 -0.04 9.28
N SER A 50 15.68 -0.88 10.18
CA SER A 50 16.46 -1.53 11.25
C SER A 50 17.15 -0.57 12.21
N THR A 51 16.63 0.63 12.38
CA THR A 51 17.12 1.55 13.41
C THR A 51 16.26 1.41 14.67
N LYS A 52 16.92 1.34 15.85
CA LYS A 52 16.21 1.14 17.14
C LYS A 52 15.06 2.13 17.34
N VAL A 53 15.33 3.42 17.08
CA VAL A 53 14.34 4.50 17.28
C VAL A 53 13.34 4.54 16.14
N GLY A 54 13.77 4.36 14.90
CA GLY A 54 12.90 4.40 13.72
C GLY A 54 11.83 3.31 13.77
N ASP A 55 12.25 2.08 13.93
CA ASP A 55 11.35 0.92 13.96
C ASP A 55 10.39 0.98 15.16
N ALA A 56 10.89 1.38 16.36
CA ALA A 56 10.04 1.56 17.52
C ALA A 56 8.99 2.67 17.34
N THR A 57 9.38 3.78 16.70
CA THR A 57 8.45 4.88 16.40
C THR A 57 7.39 4.43 15.38
N GLU A 58 7.81 3.72 14.33
CA GLU A 58 6.89 3.21 13.31
C GLU A 58 5.91 2.19 13.88
N LEU A 59 6.39 1.18 14.61
CA LEU A 59 5.51 0.19 15.24
C LEU A 59 4.56 0.82 16.27
N SER A 60 5.02 1.78 17.06
CA SER A 60 4.16 2.56 17.94
C SER A 60 3.11 3.36 17.19
N THR A 61 3.47 3.94 16.04
CA THR A 61 2.53 4.66 15.14
C THR A 61 1.46 3.72 14.60
N LEU A 62 1.87 2.58 14.05
CA LEU A 62 0.99 1.57 13.50
C LEU A 62 0.05 1.03 14.58
N SER A 63 0.56 0.67 15.76
CA SER A 63 -0.24 0.15 16.87
C SER A 63 -1.36 1.09 17.30
N ARG A 64 -1.14 2.42 17.21
CA ARG A 64 -2.17 3.41 17.51
C ARG A 64 -3.31 3.47 16.49
N LEU A 65 -3.09 2.98 15.28
CA LEU A 65 -4.08 3.00 14.20
C LEU A 65 -4.75 1.63 14.01
N TRP A 66 -4.17 0.57 14.56
CA TRP A 66 -4.71 -0.79 14.57
C TRP A 66 -5.34 -1.16 15.93
N THR A 67 -5.93 -0.18 16.62
CA THR A 67 -6.48 -0.35 17.97
C THR A 67 -7.68 -1.31 18.06
N GLU A 68 -8.38 -1.52 16.94
CA GLU A 68 -9.55 -2.42 16.88
C GLU A 68 -9.17 -3.88 16.63
N VAL A 69 -7.89 -4.17 16.40
CA VAL A 69 -7.41 -5.54 16.24
C VAL A 69 -7.17 -6.14 17.61
N GLU A 70 -8.02 -7.07 18.00
CA GLU A 70 -7.89 -7.78 19.25
C GLU A 70 -6.73 -8.79 19.22
N GLY A 71 -5.97 -8.84 20.30
CA GLY A 71 -4.87 -9.77 20.47
C GLY A 71 -3.56 -9.33 19.84
N SER A 72 -2.48 -10.01 20.20
CA SER A 72 -1.15 -9.81 19.59
C SER A 72 -0.93 -10.77 18.43
N GLY A 73 -0.12 -10.35 17.43
CA GLY A 73 0.37 -11.23 16.39
C GLY A 73 -0.61 -11.57 15.27
N ASN A 74 -1.63 -10.73 15.02
CA ASN A 74 -2.62 -10.96 13.97
C ASN A 74 -2.27 -10.28 12.65
N VAL A 75 -1.42 -9.23 12.66
CA VAL A 75 -1.02 -8.47 11.48
C VAL A 75 0.45 -8.72 11.16
N ALA A 76 0.72 -9.19 9.97
CA ALA A 76 2.09 -9.40 9.50
C ALA A 76 2.77 -8.05 9.24
N VAL A 77 3.97 -7.87 9.76
CA VAL A 77 4.81 -6.69 9.46
C VAL A 77 6.19 -7.14 9.00
N GLY A 78 6.69 -6.51 7.94
CA GLY A 78 8.02 -6.79 7.40
C GLY A 78 8.52 -5.67 6.53
N SER A 79 9.72 -5.82 5.97
CA SER A 79 10.26 -4.88 5.00
C SER A 79 11.11 -5.58 3.95
N ILE A 80 10.90 -5.25 2.68
CA ILE A 80 11.71 -5.71 1.55
C ILE A 80 13.19 -5.35 1.73
N LYS A 81 13.48 -4.33 2.53
CA LYS A 81 14.86 -3.89 2.82
C LYS A 81 15.68 -4.96 3.51
N SER A 82 15.05 -5.90 4.21
CA SER A 82 15.74 -7.05 4.79
C SER A 82 16.32 -8.00 3.72
N GLN A 83 15.78 -7.97 2.51
CA GLN A 83 16.19 -8.84 1.40
C GLN A 83 17.15 -8.17 0.42
N ILE A 84 16.87 -6.93 0.03
CA ILE A 84 17.58 -6.23 -1.05
C ILE A 84 18.24 -4.91 -0.61
N GLY A 85 18.22 -4.61 0.68
CA GLY A 85 18.74 -3.35 1.21
C GLY A 85 17.85 -2.15 0.92
N HIS A 86 18.30 -0.97 1.31
CA HIS A 86 17.55 0.28 1.15
C HIS A 86 17.81 0.93 -0.21
N LEU A 87 16.87 0.82 -1.14
CA LEU A 87 16.97 1.32 -2.52
C LEU A 87 16.78 2.85 -2.66
N LYS A 88 16.83 3.60 -1.55
CA LYS A 88 16.70 5.07 -1.56
C LYS A 88 15.39 5.52 -2.24
N ALA A 89 15.48 6.25 -3.36
CA ALA A 89 14.31 6.75 -4.09
C ALA A 89 13.37 5.61 -4.57
N ALA A 90 13.90 4.42 -4.83
CA ALA A 90 13.11 3.26 -5.27
C ALA A 90 12.59 2.39 -4.11
N ALA A 91 12.87 2.73 -2.84
CA ALA A 91 12.49 1.87 -1.71
C ALA A 91 10.97 1.71 -1.55
N GLY A 92 10.20 2.77 -1.80
CA GLY A 92 8.74 2.72 -1.73
C GLY A 92 8.14 1.81 -2.81
N ILE A 93 8.61 1.93 -4.06
CA ILE A 93 8.10 1.10 -5.15
C ILE A 93 8.48 -0.38 -4.97
N ALA A 94 9.66 -0.68 -4.42
CA ALA A 94 10.04 -2.05 -4.09
C ALA A 94 9.08 -2.67 -3.06
N GLY A 95 8.69 -1.92 -2.02
CA GLY A 95 7.69 -2.35 -1.04
C GLY A 95 6.31 -2.55 -1.65
N ILE A 96 5.90 -1.68 -2.57
CA ILE A 96 4.64 -1.84 -3.33
C ILE A 96 4.69 -3.12 -4.15
N MET A 97 5.75 -3.36 -4.90
CA MET A 97 5.90 -4.58 -5.72
C MET A 97 5.82 -5.85 -4.87
N LYS A 98 6.53 -5.92 -3.74
CA LYS A 98 6.43 -7.05 -2.81
C LYS A 98 5.00 -7.27 -2.33
N SER A 99 4.32 -6.20 -1.91
CA SER A 99 2.94 -6.28 -1.39
C SER A 99 1.93 -6.67 -2.47
N VAL A 100 2.08 -6.17 -3.71
CA VAL A 100 1.26 -6.57 -4.86
C VAL A 100 1.46 -8.05 -5.19
N MET A 101 2.71 -8.53 -5.19
CA MET A 101 3.01 -9.96 -5.41
C MET A 101 2.43 -10.83 -4.29
N ALA A 102 2.52 -10.38 -3.03
CA ALA A 102 1.91 -11.08 -1.89
C ALA A 102 0.38 -11.20 -2.03
N LEU A 103 -0.30 -10.12 -2.42
CA LEU A 103 -1.73 -10.11 -2.71
C LEU A 103 -2.09 -11.05 -3.88
N HIS A 104 -1.31 -10.98 -4.97
CA HIS A 104 -1.52 -11.80 -6.17
C HIS A 104 -1.36 -13.30 -5.87
N HIS A 105 -0.29 -13.67 -5.20
CA HIS A 105 -0.01 -15.05 -4.83
C HIS A 105 -0.75 -15.54 -3.58
N ARG A 106 -1.52 -14.66 -2.93
CA ARG A 106 -2.29 -15.00 -1.72
C ARG A 106 -1.41 -15.55 -0.62
N THR A 107 -0.22 -14.98 -0.47
CA THR A 107 0.81 -15.46 0.45
C THR A 107 1.42 -14.30 1.20
N ILE A 108 1.49 -14.41 2.52
CA ILE A 108 2.26 -13.49 3.37
C ILE A 108 3.73 -13.92 3.28
N PRO A 109 4.63 -13.08 2.72
CA PRO A 109 6.02 -13.44 2.55
C PRO A 109 6.79 -13.35 3.88
N PRO A 110 7.85 -14.16 4.06
CA PRO A 110 8.69 -14.08 5.23
C PRO A 110 9.60 -12.83 5.21
N SER A 111 10.05 -12.42 6.38
CA SER A 111 11.12 -11.43 6.56
C SER A 111 12.47 -12.15 6.58
N ALA A 112 13.33 -11.88 5.62
CA ALA A 112 14.69 -12.39 5.62
C ALA A 112 15.54 -11.70 6.70
N ASN A 113 16.57 -12.40 7.19
CA ASN A 113 17.54 -11.86 8.16
C ASN A 113 16.92 -11.32 9.45
N PHE A 114 15.75 -11.85 9.85
CA PHE A 114 15.14 -11.52 11.12
C PHE A 114 15.49 -12.60 12.15
N GLU A 115 16.30 -12.25 13.13
CA GLU A 115 16.73 -13.16 14.20
C GLU A 115 16.17 -12.77 15.55
N THR A 116 16.18 -11.48 15.87
CA THR A 116 15.77 -10.97 17.18
C THR A 116 14.87 -9.75 17.04
N PRO A 117 13.71 -9.75 17.70
CA PRO A 117 12.83 -8.58 17.73
C PRO A 117 13.50 -7.38 18.40
N ASN A 118 13.13 -6.17 17.99
CA ASN A 118 13.58 -4.96 18.65
C ASN A 118 13.19 -4.96 20.12
N PRO A 119 14.12 -4.97 21.09
CA PRO A 119 13.83 -5.11 22.52
C PRO A 119 13.15 -3.87 23.13
N THR A 120 13.10 -2.76 22.42
CA THR A 120 12.40 -1.54 22.87
C THR A 120 10.92 -1.53 22.54
N VAL A 121 10.44 -2.56 21.83
CA VAL A 121 9.04 -2.74 21.44
C VAL A 121 8.42 -3.82 22.31
N ASP A 122 7.28 -3.52 22.92
CA ASP A 122 6.49 -4.50 23.66
C ASP A 122 5.62 -5.31 22.69
N TRP A 123 6.21 -6.36 22.12
CA TRP A 123 5.58 -7.23 21.14
C TRP A 123 4.36 -7.99 21.66
N SER A 124 4.22 -8.11 22.99
CA SER A 124 3.05 -8.78 23.60
C SER A 124 1.80 -7.90 23.57
N ASN A 125 1.97 -6.59 23.46
CA ASN A 125 0.89 -5.60 23.51
C ASN A 125 0.64 -4.87 22.17
N ILE A 126 1.15 -5.43 21.06
CA ILE A 126 0.87 -4.89 19.72
C ILE A 126 0.26 -5.97 18.82
N PRO A 127 -0.59 -5.59 17.85
CA PRO A 127 -1.23 -6.57 16.95
C PRO A 127 -0.27 -7.16 15.90
N PHE A 128 0.98 -6.77 15.88
CA PHE A 128 1.94 -7.11 14.84
C PHE A 128 2.81 -8.32 15.19
N PHE A 129 3.16 -9.09 14.16
CA PHE A 129 4.20 -10.11 14.24
C PHE A 129 5.08 -10.05 12.99
N VAL A 130 6.33 -10.52 13.09
CA VAL A 130 7.23 -10.64 11.94
C VAL A 130 7.18 -12.07 11.42
N PRO A 131 6.68 -12.33 10.21
CA PRO A 131 6.66 -13.67 9.63
C PRO A 131 8.08 -14.12 9.31
N THR A 132 8.47 -15.32 9.72
CA THR A 132 9.77 -15.94 9.41
C THR A 132 9.66 -17.04 8.37
N GLU A 133 8.44 -17.47 8.06
CA GLU A 133 8.12 -18.46 7.05
C GLU A 133 6.98 -17.97 6.16
N PRO A 134 6.89 -18.43 4.89
CA PRO A 134 5.74 -18.12 4.05
C PRO A 134 4.46 -18.65 4.68
N ARG A 135 3.39 -17.86 4.64
CA ARG A 135 2.08 -18.26 5.15
C ARG A 135 1.02 -18.09 4.08
N GLU A 136 0.10 -19.03 4.00
CA GLU A 136 -1.12 -18.81 3.23
C GLU A 136 -1.84 -17.57 3.75
N TRP A 137 -2.39 -16.81 2.81
CA TRP A 137 -3.19 -15.63 3.11
C TRP A 137 -4.64 -15.87 2.68
N PRO A 138 -5.48 -16.50 3.51
CA PRO A 138 -6.88 -16.70 3.19
C PRO A 138 -7.59 -15.35 3.04
N ARG A 139 -8.59 -15.28 2.17
CA ARG A 139 -9.42 -14.09 2.05
C ARG A 139 -10.31 -13.99 3.29
N PRO A 140 -10.39 -12.84 3.97
CA PRO A 140 -11.41 -12.55 4.97
C PRO A 140 -12.83 -12.71 4.39
N ALA A 141 -13.79 -13.04 5.27
CA ALA A 141 -15.15 -13.34 4.83
C ALA A 141 -15.90 -12.10 4.30
N ASP A 142 -15.58 -10.93 4.83
CA ASP A 142 -16.30 -9.66 4.65
C ASP A 142 -15.60 -8.68 3.71
N HIS A 143 -14.32 -8.92 3.37
CA HIS A 143 -13.57 -8.04 2.49
C HIS A 143 -12.44 -8.75 1.73
N PRO A 144 -11.88 -8.15 0.66
CA PRO A 144 -10.65 -8.62 0.02
C PRO A 144 -9.43 -8.53 0.96
N ARG A 145 -8.36 -9.26 0.63
CA ARG A 145 -7.05 -9.11 1.32
C ARG A 145 -6.55 -7.69 1.19
N ARG A 146 -6.00 -7.15 2.27
CA ARG A 146 -5.52 -5.75 2.35
C ARG A 146 -4.09 -5.67 2.85
N ALA A 147 -3.31 -4.82 2.18
CA ALA A 147 -1.94 -4.51 2.59
C ALA A 147 -1.73 -3.00 2.71
N GLY A 148 -0.83 -2.60 3.59
CA GLY A 148 -0.36 -1.23 3.71
C GLY A 148 1.13 -1.15 3.39
N VAL A 149 1.58 -0.07 2.73
CA VAL A 149 2.99 0.16 2.42
C VAL A 149 3.41 1.53 2.92
N SER A 150 4.42 1.58 3.77
CA SER A 150 4.99 2.81 4.34
C SER A 150 6.32 3.16 3.70
N ALA A 151 6.51 4.43 3.36
CA ALA A 151 7.77 5.00 2.94
C ALA A 151 7.99 6.35 3.62
N PHE A 152 8.93 6.41 4.56
CA PHE A 152 9.23 7.59 5.36
C PHE A 152 10.64 8.08 5.06
N GLY A 153 10.74 9.26 4.43
CA GLY A 153 12.02 9.81 3.98
C GLY A 153 12.72 10.67 5.01
N PHE A 154 14.04 10.73 4.96
CA PHE A 154 14.80 11.78 5.64
C PHE A 154 14.35 13.15 5.15
N GLY A 155 14.19 14.10 6.06
CA GLY A 155 13.61 15.41 5.76
C GLY A 155 12.12 15.48 6.07
N GLY A 156 11.55 14.39 6.59
CA GLY A 156 10.20 14.35 7.14
C GLY A 156 9.08 14.20 6.13
N THR A 157 9.36 13.69 4.93
CA THR A 157 8.32 13.35 3.96
C THR A 157 7.84 11.92 4.22
N ASN A 158 6.57 11.77 4.54
CA ASN A 158 5.95 10.47 4.81
C ASN A 158 4.91 10.13 3.75
N PHE A 159 4.95 8.90 3.25
CA PHE A 159 3.91 8.34 2.38
C PHE A 159 3.43 7.00 2.90
N HIS A 160 2.13 6.77 2.74
CA HIS A 160 1.51 5.47 2.97
C HIS A 160 0.54 5.16 1.86
N ILE A 161 0.54 3.90 1.41
CA ILE A 161 -0.34 3.42 0.35
C ILE A 161 -1.17 2.27 0.89
N ALA A 162 -2.47 2.36 0.70
CA ALA A 162 -3.44 1.32 1.00
C ALA A 162 -3.70 0.48 -0.25
N LEU A 163 -3.47 -0.82 -0.17
CA LEU A 163 -3.65 -1.80 -1.23
C LEU A 163 -4.76 -2.77 -0.88
N GLU A 164 -5.46 -3.25 -1.89
CA GLU A 164 -6.48 -4.29 -1.76
C GLU A 164 -6.34 -5.29 -2.90
N GLY A 165 -6.45 -6.58 -2.61
CA GLY A 165 -6.45 -7.64 -3.61
C GLY A 165 -7.69 -7.54 -4.50
N TYR A 166 -7.53 -7.72 -5.80
CA TYR A 166 -8.66 -7.69 -6.72
C TYR A 166 -9.50 -8.96 -6.58
N GLU A 167 -10.77 -8.77 -6.29
CA GLU A 167 -11.79 -9.84 -6.22
C GLU A 167 -12.99 -9.40 -7.06
N PRO A 168 -13.34 -10.12 -8.14
CA PRO A 168 -14.38 -9.71 -9.07
C PRO A 168 -15.75 -9.48 -8.41
N ASP A 169 -16.14 -10.35 -7.48
CA ASP A 169 -17.40 -10.28 -6.75
C ASP A 169 -17.54 -9.02 -5.89
N HIS A 170 -16.40 -8.46 -5.46
CA HIS A 170 -16.34 -7.24 -4.66
C HIS A 170 -16.15 -5.98 -5.52
N HIS A 171 -15.30 -6.03 -6.56
CA HIS A 171 -14.85 -4.85 -7.28
C HIS A 171 -15.70 -4.49 -8.49
N VAL A 172 -16.28 -5.46 -9.20
CA VAL A 172 -17.13 -5.19 -10.36
C VAL A 172 -18.34 -4.32 -10.00
N PRO A 173 -19.09 -4.58 -8.91
CA PRO A 173 -20.18 -3.69 -8.50
C PRO A 173 -19.71 -2.26 -8.16
N LEU A 174 -18.50 -2.12 -7.58
CA LEU A 174 -17.92 -0.80 -7.27
C LEU A 174 -17.57 -0.03 -8.54
N ALA A 175 -16.97 -0.70 -9.53
CA ALA A 175 -16.66 -0.11 -10.83
C ALA A 175 -17.94 0.37 -11.54
N GLN A 176 -18.97 -0.44 -11.59
CA GLN A 176 -20.27 -0.08 -12.18
C GLN A 176 -20.91 1.12 -11.48
N ALA A 177 -20.85 1.16 -10.14
CA ALA A 177 -21.35 2.30 -9.37
C ALA A 177 -20.53 3.58 -9.63
N TRP A 178 -19.21 3.45 -9.83
CA TRP A 178 -18.36 4.57 -10.20
C TRP A 178 -18.66 5.10 -11.58
N ASP A 179 -18.80 4.22 -12.59
CA ASP A 179 -19.14 4.60 -13.95
C ASP A 179 -20.49 5.32 -14.02
N ALA A 180 -21.48 4.84 -13.30
CA ALA A 180 -22.80 5.50 -13.21
C ALA A 180 -22.69 6.90 -12.59
N ARG A 181 -21.89 7.08 -11.54
CA ARG A 181 -21.65 8.39 -10.92
C ARG A 181 -20.87 9.32 -11.85
N TRP A 182 -19.88 8.80 -12.56
CA TRP A 182 -19.09 9.57 -13.52
C TRP A 182 -19.97 10.07 -14.68
N GLN A 183 -20.80 9.21 -15.26
CA GLN A 183 -21.74 9.60 -16.30
C GLN A 183 -22.73 10.67 -15.82
N ALA A 184 -23.23 10.55 -14.59
CA ALA A 184 -24.11 11.56 -13.99
C ALA A 184 -23.41 12.90 -13.73
N TYR A 185 -22.12 12.87 -13.37
CA TYR A 185 -21.29 14.07 -13.10
C TYR A 185 -20.83 14.76 -14.39
N SER A 186 -20.38 14.00 -15.39
CA SER A 186 -19.81 14.53 -16.65
C SER A 186 -20.85 15.18 -17.55
N GLY A 187 -22.14 15.08 -17.18
CA GLY A 187 -23.22 15.85 -17.74
C GLY A 187 -23.19 15.99 -19.26
N GLN A 188 -23.55 14.98 -20.01
CA GLN A 188 -23.98 15.08 -21.40
C GLN A 188 -23.00 15.63 -22.45
N GLY A 189 -21.71 15.61 -22.22
CA GLY A 189 -20.70 15.84 -23.24
C GLY A 189 -20.28 14.53 -23.91
N GLU A 190 -20.48 14.43 -25.20
CA GLU A 190 -20.20 13.26 -26.05
C GLU A 190 -18.71 12.91 -26.19
N THR A 191 -18.03 12.63 -25.12
CA THR A 191 -16.77 11.87 -25.18
C THR A 191 -16.74 10.93 -24.00
N ALA A 192 -17.26 9.72 -24.20
CA ALA A 192 -17.03 8.63 -23.24
C ALA A 192 -15.53 8.45 -23.10
N ALA A 193 -14.98 8.82 -21.93
CA ALA A 193 -13.66 8.34 -21.56
C ALA A 193 -13.70 6.81 -21.64
N PRO A 194 -12.71 6.16 -22.27
CA PRO A 194 -12.70 4.72 -22.38
C PRO A 194 -12.80 4.13 -20.97
N SER A 195 -13.73 3.21 -20.77
CA SER A 195 -13.88 2.50 -19.50
C SER A 195 -12.58 1.72 -19.27
N ILE A 196 -11.81 2.12 -18.26
CA ILE A 196 -10.59 1.40 -17.86
C ILE A 196 -10.90 0.04 -17.21
N PHE A 197 -12.18 -0.36 -17.14
CA PHE A 197 -12.64 -1.56 -16.44
C PHE A 197 -13.32 -2.61 -17.33
N ASP A 198 -13.43 -2.39 -18.65
CA ASP A 198 -14.09 -3.36 -19.54
C ASP A 198 -13.22 -4.55 -19.95
N GLY A 199 -11.98 -4.62 -19.44
CA GLY A 199 -11.03 -5.68 -19.76
C GLY A 199 -10.41 -5.56 -21.16
N SER A 200 -10.84 -4.60 -21.96
CA SER A 200 -10.22 -4.25 -23.23
C SER A 200 -9.35 -3.00 -23.04
N LEU A 201 -8.10 -3.20 -22.67
CA LEU A 201 -7.09 -2.15 -22.89
C LEU A 201 -7.02 -1.89 -24.39
N PRO A 202 -7.05 -0.63 -24.85
CA PRO A 202 -6.75 -0.33 -26.24
C PRO A 202 -5.36 -0.93 -26.51
N ALA A 203 -5.24 -1.69 -27.59
CA ALA A 203 -4.04 -2.45 -27.91
C ALA A 203 -2.79 -1.58 -28.06
N THR A 204 -2.95 -0.25 -28.21
CA THR A 204 -1.87 0.75 -28.18
C THR A 204 -2.47 2.13 -27.90
N MET A 205 -2.07 2.77 -26.82
CA MET A 205 -2.25 4.22 -26.68
C MET A 205 -1.12 4.94 -27.43
N SER A 206 -1.47 5.92 -28.25
CA SER A 206 -0.48 6.76 -28.92
C SER A 206 0.26 7.65 -27.90
N HIS A 207 1.48 8.09 -28.28
CA HIS A 207 2.27 8.98 -27.43
C HIS A 207 1.57 10.32 -27.13
N GLU A 208 0.64 10.75 -27.98
CA GLU A 208 -0.17 11.95 -27.78
C GLU A 208 -1.32 11.73 -26.79
N GLU A 209 -1.94 10.55 -26.78
CA GLU A 209 -2.94 10.19 -25.79
C GLU A 209 -2.35 10.08 -24.38
N LEU A 210 -1.10 9.60 -24.27
CA LEU A 210 -0.37 9.58 -22.99
C LEU A 210 -0.03 11.00 -22.48
N LYS A 211 0.22 11.96 -23.37
CA LYS A 211 0.47 13.36 -22.99
C LYS A 211 -0.80 14.10 -22.52
N ALA A 212 -1.98 13.66 -22.96
CA ALA A 212 -3.25 14.26 -22.56
C ALA A 212 -3.66 13.91 -21.13
N ILE A 213 -2.97 12.95 -20.46
CA ILE A 213 -3.19 12.59 -19.06
C ILE A 213 -2.34 13.49 -18.17
N GLU A 214 -2.61 14.79 -18.15
CA GLU A 214 -2.01 15.70 -17.18
C GLU A 214 -2.50 15.36 -15.77
N GLY A 215 -1.59 14.81 -14.95
CA GLY A 215 -1.82 14.55 -13.52
C GLY A 215 -2.42 13.18 -13.18
N GLY A 216 -2.56 12.28 -14.14
CA GLY A 216 -3.09 10.94 -13.90
C GLY A 216 -2.03 9.93 -13.42
N VAL A 217 -2.40 9.07 -12.48
CA VAL A 217 -1.61 7.87 -12.14
C VAL A 217 -1.87 6.82 -13.21
N LEU A 218 -0.85 6.45 -13.99
CA LEU A 218 -0.95 5.36 -14.95
C LEU A 218 -0.96 4.02 -14.19
N LEU A 219 -2.11 3.36 -14.16
CA LEU A 219 -2.25 2.00 -13.64
C LEU A 219 -2.06 1.03 -14.81
N LEU A 220 -0.87 0.45 -14.92
CA LEU A 220 -0.61 -0.63 -15.87
C LEU A 220 -1.00 -1.96 -15.23
N SER A 221 -1.90 -2.69 -15.85
CA SER A 221 -2.29 -4.05 -15.50
C SER A 221 -2.27 -4.90 -16.75
N ALA A 222 -1.55 -6.01 -16.71
CA ALA A 222 -1.53 -6.97 -17.80
C ALA A 222 -1.56 -8.40 -17.23
N PRO A 223 -2.24 -9.35 -17.91
CA PRO A 223 -2.33 -10.74 -17.47
C PRO A 223 -0.97 -11.45 -17.41
N THR A 224 0.00 -11.00 -18.20
CA THR A 224 1.34 -11.59 -18.25
C THR A 224 2.44 -10.51 -18.20
N LEU A 225 3.64 -10.92 -17.78
CA LEU A 225 4.82 -10.05 -17.75
C LEU A 225 5.21 -9.57 -19.15
N GLU A 226 5.00 -10.40 -20.19
CA GLU A 226 5.29 -10.05 -21.59
C GLU A 226 4.35 -8.97 -22.10
N GLU A 227 3.08 -9.04 -21.76
CA GLU A 227 2.11 -7.99 -22.09
C GLU A 227 2.39 -6.70 -21.33
N LEU A 228 2.82 -6.79 -20.06
CA LEU A 228 3.23 -5.61 -19.29
C LEU A 228 4.45 -4.91 -19.92
N LYS A 229 5.43 -5.68 -20.41
CA LYS A 229 6.59 -5.14 -21.13
C LYS A 229 6.18 -4.48 -22.44
N ALA A 230 5.23 -5.05 -23.19
CA ALA A 230 4.73 -4.48 -24.42
C ALA A 230 4.00 -3.14 -24.23
N CYS A 231 3.42 -2.90 -23.03
CA CYS A 231 2.81 -1.62 -22.70
C CYS A 231 3.83 -0.52 -22.34
N LEU A 232 5.10 -0.88 -22.10
CA LEU A 232 6.15 0.04 -21.65
C LEU A 232 7.13 0.44 -22.78
N LEU A 233 7.02 -0.17 -23.96
CA LEU A 233 7.81 0.10 -25.16
C LEU A 233 7.01 0.86 -26.21
#